data_f5c8cd9c19c7b804866ad5542a19d9fe
#
_entry.id   f5c8cd9c19c7b804866ad5542a19d9fe
#
_cell.length_a   1.000
_cell.length_b   1.000
_cell.length_c   1.000
_cell.angle_alpha   90.00
_cell.angle_beta   90.00
_cell.angle_gamma   90.00
#
_symmetry.space_group_name_H-M   'P 1'
#
loop_
_entity.id
_entity.type
_entity.pdbx_description
1 polymer ?
#
loop_
_entity_poly.entity_id
_entity_poly.type
_entity_poly.pdbx_seq_one_letter_code
_entity_poly.pdbx_strand_id
1 'polypeptide(L)'
;MSLNQHEAFSPCLIIPCYNHGAMMARVLENLRPLGLACLVVDDGSDAATADELQRLAAVMPWMSLTRLPSNQGKGMAVMKALRLAAEKGFTHAIQVDADGQHQLSDVPDMLDEARRHPDCLISGQPVYDDSVPKSRLYGRYITHFWVWVETLSFSLKDSMCGFRVYPLKPCLALMDSHALGQRMDFDTEIMVRLYWQGTRSRFLPTKVTYPADGLSHFDAVKDNIKISWMHTRLFFGMLPRVGFLLRQRQNLPAGQHWSATPERQGLWGIRLMMKVYRLLGYRAFRLLLYPVIAYFWLTGQTQRRASARYLDRIRHTAAQRNLTLPYPTGTFRHFMRFGESLLSKLASWQGDKTLTDAVLVNPEVCEAHIASGRGTLILASHLGDIESCRALGALNHRIIVNALVFTDNAERFNQVMKEINPQAVVNLIQVSKMGPDTAMLLQEKLDAGEWVAIVGDRTSASSHQRGEHARVIWSDFLGKPAAFPQGPFILAAALRAPVMLMFGIMQQRQLHIYCENFADPLILPRAQRLPALQDAVDRYAARLEHYSLLAPHDWFNFYDFWQHPADDAPEGKPD
;
A
#
# COMPACT_ATOMS: atom_id res chain seq x y z
N MET A 1 22.59 0.03 35.86
CA MET A 1 22.59 1.50 35.70
C MET A 1 23.71 1.85 34.71
N SER A 2 23.39 1.98 33.42
CA SER A 2 24.28 2.59 32.43
C SER A 2 23.47 3.73 31.80
N LEU A 3 23.79 4.93 32.20
CA LEU A 3 23.30 6.16 31.58
C LEU A 3 23.78 6.16 30.13
N ASN A 4 22.87 5.96 29.17
CA ASN A 4 23.10 6.27 27.77
C ASN A 4 23.36 7.79 27.69
N GLN A 5 24.62 8.17 27.61
CA GLN A 5 24.98 9.51 27.13
C GLN A 5 24.57 9.51 25.64
N HIS A 6 23.43 10.13 25.33
CA HIS A 6 23.11 10.50 23.97
C HIS A 6 24.20 11.49 23.52
N GLU A 7 25.08 11.06 22.63
CA GLU A 7 26.00 11.96 21.93
C GLU A 7 25.17 13.11 21.35
N ALA A 8 25.58 14.35 21.59
CA ALA A 8 24.86 15.50 21.11
C ALA A 8 24.77 15.45 19.58
N PHE A 9 23.57 15.68 19.02
CA PHE A 9 23.33 15.70 17.58
C PHE A 9 24.23 16.73 16.89
N SER A 10 25.22 16.27 16.14
CA SER A 10 26.23 17.09 15.45
C SER A 10 26.29 16.71 13.98
N PRO A 11 25.50 17.36 13.10
CA PRO A 11 25.46 17.06 11.67
C PRO A 11 26.51 17.86 10.88
N CYS A 12 26.93 17.31 9.74
CA CYS A 12 27.70 18.01 8.71
C CYS A 12 27.12 17.76 7.31
N LEU A 13 27.51 18.57 6.34
CA LEU A 13 27.24 18.38 4.93
C LEU A 13 28.35 17.54 4.30
N ILE A 14 27.97 16.62 3.39
CA ILE A 14 28.91 15.89 2.54
C ILE A 14 28.49 16.06 1.07
N ILE A 15 29.45 16.39 0.21
CA ILE A 15 29.21 16.60 -1.22
C ILE A 15 30.23 15.79 -2.04
N PRO A 16 29.83 14.66 -2.65
CA PRO A 16 30.64 13.99 -3.64
C PRO A 16 30.62 14.79 -4.94
N CYS A 17 31.79 15.09 -5.50
CA CYS A 17 31.91 15.89 -6.71
C CYS A 17 32.77 15.20 -7.76
N TYR A 18 32.29 15.14 -9.01
CA TYR A 18 33.05 14.70 -10.18
C TYR A 18 32.64 15.50 -11.41
N ASN A 19 33.54 16.36 -11.89
CA ASN A 19 33.35 17.22 -13.06
C ASN A 19 32.10 18.14 -13.00
N HIS A 20 31.74 18.62 -11.79
CA HIS A 20 30.64 19.57 -11.56
C HIS A 20 31.09 20.89 -10.96
N GLY A 21 32.34 21.31 -11.21
CA GLY A 21 32.92 22.54 -10.65
C GLY A 21 32.08 23.80 -10.88
N ALA A 22 31.53 23.96 -12.07
CA ALA A 22 30.70 25.11 -12.42
C ALA A 22 29.44 25.30 -11.56
N MET A 23 28.87 24.20 -11.02
CA MET A 23 27.68 24.25 -10.19
C MET A 23 27.99 24.39 -8.70
N MET A 24 29.22 24.04 -8.28
CA MET A 24 29.60 23.98 -6.87
C MET A 24 29.49 25.31 -6.14
N ALA A 25 29.88 26.40 -6.77
CA ALA A 25 29.75 27.74 -6.17
C ALA A 25 28.31 28.04 -5.77
N ARG A 26 27.35 27.78 -6.68
CA ARG A 26 25.92 27.99 -6.44
C ARG A 26 25.36 27.04 -5.36
N VAL A 27 25.75 25.78 -5.36
CA VAL A 27 25.33 24.79 -4.36
C VAL A 27 25.81 25.21 -2.98
N LEU A 28 27.08 25.59 -2.84
CA LEU A 28 27.68 26.04 -1.58
C LEU A 28 27.06 27.34 -1.08
N GLU A 29 26.82 28.32 -1.94
CA GLU A 29 26.16 29.59 -1.54
C GLU A 29 24.76 29.33 -0.96
N ASN A 30 23.99 28.42 -1.56
CA ASN A 30 22.66 28.05 -1.07
C ASN A 30 22.70 27.27 0.28
N LEU A 31 23.78 26.54 0.56
CA LEU A 31 23.98 25.79 1.79
C LEU A 31 24.59 26.62 2.93
N ARG A 32 25.27 27.73 2.60
CA ARG A 32 25.95 28.62 3.56
C ARG A 32 25.08 29.09 4.73
N PRO A 33 23.79 29.45 4.51
CA PRO A 33 22.94 29.91 5.60
C PRO A 33 22.68 28.87 6.70
N LEU A 34 22.92 27.59 6.40
CA LEU A 34 22.72 26.50 7.36
C LEU A 34 23.77 26.47 8.49
N GLY A 35 24.93 27.14 8.30
CA GLY A 35 25.98 27.21 9.30
C GLY A 35 26.65 25.89 9.63
N LEU A 36 26.56 24.89 8.73
CA LEU A 36 27.13 23.56 8.92
C LEU A 36 28.50 23.44 8.25
N ALA A 37 29.39 22.64 8.85
CA ALA A 37 30.63 22.23 8.20
C ALA A 37 30.32 21.41 6.94
N CYS A 38 31.05 21.65 5.85
CA CYS A 38 30.87 20.98 4.57
C CYS A 38 32.13 20.22 4.19
N LEU A 39 32.00 18.92 3.94
CA LEU A 39 33.08 18.04 3.49
C LEU A 39 32.84 17.73 2.01
N VAL A 40 33.67 18.28 1.15
CA VAL A 40 33.63 18.03 -0.29
C VAL A 40 34.68 16.98 -0.62
N VAL A 41 34.26 15.92 -1.31
CA VAL A 41 35.18 14.88 -1.82
C VAL A 41 35.17 14.94 -3.35
N ASP A 42 36.28 15.39 -3.90
CA ASP A 42 36.55 15.41 -5.35
C ASP A 42 37.01 14.01 -5.80
N ASP A 43 36.20 13.35 -6.59
CA ASP A 43 36.43 12.00 -7.11
C ASP A 43 37.35 12.00 -8.35
N GLY A 44 38.48 12.72 -8.27
CA GLY A 44 39.45 12.76 -9.32
C GLY A 44 38.96 13.50 -10.58
N SER A 45 38.30 14.65 -10.39
CA SER A 45 37.83 15.51 -11.49
C SER A 45 38.95 16.04 -12.39
N ASP A 46 38.58 16.60 -13.52
CA ASP A 46 39.48 17.33 -14.41
C ASP A 46 40.16 18.54 -13.74
N ALA A 47 41.17 19.10 -14.39
CA ALA A 47 41.95 20.20 -13.83
C ALA A 47 41.06 21.44 -13.55
N ALA A 48 40.15 21.77 -14.47
CA ALA A 48 39.30 22.95 -14.33
C ALA A 48 38.37 22.86 -13.09
N THR A 49 37.75 21.69 -12.88
CA THR A 49 36.94 21.43 -11.68
C THR A 49 37.80 21.45 -10.42
N ALA A 50 38.99 20.84 -10.46
CA ALA A 50 39.90 20.79 -9.33
C ALA A 50 40.36 22.17 -8.87
N ASP A 51 40.75 23.02 -9.81
CA ASP A 51 41.18 24.41 -9.56
C ASP A 51 40.02 25.23 -8.96
N GLU A 52 38.80 25.06 -9.48
CA GLU A 52 37.63 25.74 -8.95
C GLU A 52 37.31 25.29 -7.50
N LEU A 53 37.38 23.98 -7.24
CA LEU A 53 37.14 23.46 -5.87
C LEU A 53 38.22 23.95 -4.87
N GLN A 54 39.48 24.04 -5.29
CA GLN A 54 40.56 24.62 -4.48
C GLN A 54 40.33 26.11 -4.21
N ARG A 55 39.92 26.88 -5.23
CA ARG A 55 39.57 28.29 -5.11
C ARG A 55 38.42 28.47 -4.10
N LEU A 56 37.35 27.67 -4.21
CA LEU A 56 36.21 27.73 -3.28
C LEU A 56 36.63 27.38 -1.87
N ALA A 57 37.47 26.36 -1.66
CA ALA A 57 37.95 25.98 -0.34
C ALA A 57 38.83 27.08 0.29
N ALA A 58 39.57 27.85 -0.48
CA ALA A 58 40.38 28.98 0.00
C ALA A 58 39.52 30.16 0.51
N VAL A 59 38.34 30.38 -0.11
CA VAL A 59 37.46 31.52 0.26
C VAL A 59 36.30 31.14 1.18
N MET A 60 36.05 29.85 1.41
CA MET A 60 34.97 29.33 2.25
C MET A 60 35.51 28.51 3.43
N PRO A 61 35.81 29.11 4.59
CA PRO A 61 36.45 28.42 5.74
C PRO A 61 35.64 27.27 6.32
N TRP A 62 34.32 27.23 6.05
CA TRP A 62 33.42 26.16 6.50
C TRP A 62 33.44 24.93 5.58
N MET A 63 34.14 25.01 4.42
CA MET A 63 34.35 23.93 3.47
C MET A 63 35.71 23.26 3.67
N SER A 64 35.73 21.93 3.76
CA SER A 64 36.96 21.10 3.71
C SER A 64 36.97 20.31 2.43
N LEU A 65 38.03 20.40 1.64
CA LEU A 65 38.20 19.66 0.38
C LEU A 65 39.14 18.48 0.58
N THR A 66 38.71 17.32 0.08
CA THR A 66 39.56 16.12 -0.05
C THR A 66 39.49 15.64 -1.49
N ARG A 67 40.65 15.39 -2.13
CA ARG A 67 40.71 14.89 -3.49
C ARG A 67 41.18 13.44 -3.54
N LEU A 68 40.48 12.61 -4.30
CA LEU A 68 40.89 11.25 -4.62
C LEU A 68 41.88 11.25 -5.83
N PRO A 69 42.78 10.29 -5.91
CA PRO A 69 43.81 10.30 -6.97
C PRO A 69 43.24 10.07 -8.37
N SER A 70 42.09 9.43 -8.49
CA SER A 70 41.39 9.16 -9.74
C SER A 70 39.91 8.90 -9.46
N ASN A 71 39.06 8.90 -10.51
CA ASN A 71 37.66 8.56 -10.40
C ASN A 71 37.46 7.13 -9.91
N GLN A 72 37.00 6.98 -8.68
CA GLN A 72 36.69 5.70 -8.02
C GLN A 72 35.17 5.45 -7.97
N GLY A 73 34.36 6.46 -8.27
CA GLY A 73 32.92 6.41 -8.31
C GLY A 73 32.24 7.08 -7.12
N LYS A 74 30.97 7.52 -7.35
CA LYS A 74 30.18 8.25 -6.37
C LYS A 74 30.14 7.58 -5.00
N GLY A 75 29.92 6.24 -4.97
CA GLY A 75 29.87 5.50 -3.72
C GLY A 75 31.17 5.58 -2.92
N MET A 76 32.33 5.52 -3.57
CA MET A 76 33.63 5.65 -2.90
C MET A 76 33.81 7.07 -2.33
N ALA A 77 33.43 8.11 -3.07
CA ALA A 77 33.49 9.49 -2.60
C ALA A 77 32.58 9.71 -1.37
N VAL A 78 31.36 9.15 -1.38
CA VAL A 78 30.43 9.21 -0.23
C VAL A 78 31.02 8.46 0.97
N MET A 79 31.49 7.23 0.80
CA MET A 79 32.11 6.45 1.88
C MET A 79 33.32 7.16 2.51
N LYS A 80 34.15 7.81 1.67
CA LYS A 80 35.28 8.61 2.15
C LYS A 80 34.78 9.82 2.96
N ALA A 81 33.74 10.50 2.48
CA ALA A 81 33.16 11.63 3.19
C ALA A 81 32.54 11.23 4.55
N LEU A 82 31.85 10.08 4.62
CA LEU A 82 31.29 9.55 5.86
C LEU A 82 32.38 9.22 6.90
N ARG A 83 33.50 8.62 6.47
CA ARG A 83 34.65 8.36 7.36
C ARG A 83 35.28 9.67 7.86
N LEU A 84 35.50 10.64 6.97
CA LEU A 84 36.03 11.95 7.35
C LEU A 84 35.10 12.70 8.31
N ALA A 85 33.79 12.60 8.13
CA ALA A 85 32.80 13.17 9.04
C ALA A 85 32.94 12.58 10.45
N ALA A 86 33.06 11.26 10.55
CA ALA A 86 33.23 10.60 11.83
C ALA A 86 34.60 10.92 12.49
N GLU A 87 35.69 10.95 11.72
CA GLU A 87 37.03 11.34 12.19
C GLU A 87 37.03 12.78 12.78
N LYS A 88 36.17 13.66 12.25
CA LYS A 88 35.98 15.04 12.76
C LYS A 88 34.98 15.13 13.93
N GLY A 89 34.42 14.01 14.43
CA GLY A 89 33.51 13.96 15.57
C GLY A 89 32.07 14.31 15.28
N PHE A 90 31.64 14.34 14.03
CA PHE A 90 30.23 14.46 13.68
C PHE A 90 29.47 13.15 13.96
N THR A 91 28.17 13.26 14.24
CA THR A 91 27.29 12.12 14.48
C THR A 91 26.44 11.75 13.26
N HIS A 92 26.17 12.75 12.42
CA HIS A 92 25.32 12.62 11.23
C HIS A 92 25.94 13.36 10.04
N ALA A 93 25.71 12.83 8.84
CA ALA A 93 26.15 13.48 7.61
C ALA A 93 24.98 13.58 6.63
N ILE A 94 24.67 14.78 6.15
CA ILE A 94 23.70 14.95 5.07
C ILE A 94 24.41 15.03 3.72
N GLN A 95 24.08 14.09 2.82
CA GLN A 95 24.58 14.08 1.45
C GLN A 95 23.74 15.00 0.58
N VAL A 96 24.44 15.85 -0.16
CA VAL A 96 23.90 16.68 -1.24
C VAL A 96 24.71 16.41 -2.49
N ASP A 97 24.07 16.13 -3.62
CA ASP A 97 24.78 15.89 -4.89
C ASP A 97 25.20 17.24 -5.52
N ALA A 98 26.37 17.25 -6.17
CA ALA A 98 27.00 18.44 -6.76
C ALA A 98 26.27 18.98 -8.01
N ASP A 99 25.30 18.23 -8.56
CA ASP A 99 24.58 18.57 -9.80
C ASP A 99 23.44 19.58 -9.60
N GLY A 100 23.14 19.94 -8.34
CA GLY A 100 22.12 20.95 -8.00
C GLY A 100 20.67 20.52 -8.27
N GLN A 101 20.41 19.21 -8.45
CA GLN A 101 19.05 18.70 -8.73
C GLN A 101 18.16 18.65 -7.50
N HIS A 102 18.73 18.64 -6.29
CA HIS A 102 18.01 18.54 -5.05
C HIS A 102 17.45 19.90 -4.58
N GLN A 103 16.27 19.88 -3.99
CA GLN A 103 15.68 21.05 -3.36
C GLN A 103 16.35 21.32 -2.00
N LEU A 104 17.37 22.20 -1.98
CA LEU A 104 18.19 22.46 -0.81
C LEU A 104 17.43 23.10 0.35
N SER A 105 16.26 23.70 0.11
CA SER A 105 15.36 24.20 1.16
C SER A 105 14.82 23.10 2.07
N ASP A 106 14.89 21.82 1.66
CA ASP A 106 14.41 20.69 2.44
C ASP A 106 15.45 20.19 3.47
N VAL A 107 16.71 20.69 3.40
CA VAL A 107 17.78 20.30 4.34
C VAL A 107 17.41 20.53 5.81
N PRO A 108 16.85 21.66 6.23
CA PRO A 108 16.44 21.87 7.61
C PRO A 108 15.43 20.82 8.10
N ASP A 109 14.41 20.52 7.31
CA ASP A 109 13.39 19.52 7.64
C ASP A 109 13.97 18.11 7.77
N MET A 110 14.92 17.75 6.90
CA MET A 110 15.62 16.46 6.97
C MET A 110 16.49 16.36 8.23
N LEU A 111 17.17 17.44 8.62
CA LEU A 111 17.98 17.48 9.84
C LEU A 111 17.11 17.45 11.09
N ASP A 112 15.97 18.12 11.08
CA ASP A 112 15.01 18.07 12.19
C ASP A 112 14.40 16.69 12.37
N GLU A 113 14.11 16.00 11.27
CA GLU A 113 13.66 14.61 11.32
C GLU A 113 14.76 13.66 11.83
N ALA A 114 16.02 13.89 11.42
CA ALA A 114 17.17 13.15 11.94
C ALA A 114 17.42 13.40 13.43
N ARG A 115 17.22 14.64 13.89
CA ARG A 115 17.32 14.98 15.33
C ARG A 115 16.26 14.27 16.18
N ARG A 116 15.02 14.16 15.65
CA ARG A 116 13.93 13.43 16.34
C ARG A 116 14.16 11.92 16.32
N HIS A 117 14.87 11.40 15.33
CA HIS A 117 15.09 9.99 15.09
C HIS A 117 16.56 9.69 14.78
N PRO A 118 17.48 9.86 15.75
CA PRO A 118 18.94 9.84 15.51
C PRO A 118 19.48 8.50 15.02
N ASP A 119 18.78 7.40 15.27
CA ASP A 119 19.18 6.07 14.80
C ASP A 119 18.62 5.70 13.42
N CYS A 120 17.89 6.64 12.76
CA CYS A 120 17.26 6.40 11.48
C CYS A 120 18.05 6.99 10.32
N LEU A 121 18.06 6.30 9.18
CA LEU A 121 18.44 6.89 7.90
C LEU A 121 17.29 7.75 7.39
N ILE A 122 17.51 9.06 7.21
CA ILE A 122 16.50 9.94 6.61
C ILE A 122 16.82 10.09 5.12
N SER A 123 15.85 9.86 4.26
CA SER A 123 16.03 9.93 2.81
C SER A 123 14.96 10.79 2.15
N GLY A 124 15.35 11.57 1.18
CA GLY A 124 14.42 12.22 0.27
C GLY A 124 13.62 11.18 -0.51
N GLN A 125 12.32 11.41 -0.67
CA GLN A 125 11.46 10.68 -1.59
C GLN A 125 11.13 11.58 -2.77
N PRO A 126 11.71 11.38 -3.94
CA PRO A 126 11.49 12.25 -5.09
C PRO A 126 10.03 12.34 -5.49
N VAL A 127 9.53 13.56 -5.61
CA VAL A 127 8.26 13.88 -6.25
C VAL A 127 8.59 14.39 -7.63
N TYR A 128 8.19 13.61 -8.64
CA TYR A 128 8.51 13.91 -10.04
C TYR A 128 7.45 14.78 -10.67
N ASP A 129 7.88 15.69 -11.52
CA ASP A 129 7.05 16.40 -12.47
C ASP A 129 7.16 15.79 -13.89
N ASP A 130 6.53 16.41 -14.88
CA ASP A 130 6.49 15.91 -16.26
C ASP A 130 7.85 15.97 -16.98
N SER A 131 8.90 16.55 -16.37
CA SER A 131 10.25 16.67 -16.94
C SER A 131 11.07 15.38 -16.90
N VAL A 132 10.61 14.36 -16.15
CA VAL A 132 11.36 13.11 -15.95
C VAL A 132 11.32 12.20 -17.17
N PRO A 133 12.48 11.78 -17.73
CA PRO A 133 12.52 10.79 -18.79
C PRO A 133 11.89 9.47 -18.40
N LYS A 134 10.95 8.96 -19.20
CA LYS A 134 10.21 7.70 -18.92
C LYS A 134 11.13 6.50 -18.69
N SER A 135 12.26 6.41 -19.39
CA SER A 135 13.26 5.33 -19.22
C SER A 135 13.86 5.30 -17.81
N ARG A 136 14.15 6.46 -17.21
CA ARG A 136 14.65 6.56 -15.83
C ARG A 136 13.59 6.12 -14.82
N LEU A 137 12.34 6.50 -15.07
CA LEU A 137 11.23 6.10 -14.21
C LEU A 137 11.03 4.57 -14.19
N TYR A 138 11.10 3.91 -15.37
CA TYR A 138 11.00 2.45 -15.46
C TYR A 138 12.17 1.74 -14.77
N GLY A 139 13.41 2.18 -14.98
CA GLY A 139 14.58 1.62 -14.30
C GLY A 139 14.46 1.70 -12.77
N ARG A 140 13.94 2.84 -12.28
CA ARG A 140 13.71 3.04 -10.85
C ARG A 140 12.66 2.08 -10.27
N TYR A 141 11.56 1.83 -10.97
CA TYR A 141 10.55 0.86 -10.52
C TYR A 141 11.09 -0.57 -10.46
N ILE A 142 11.95 -0.96 -11.40
CA ILE A 142 12.60 -2.28 -11.39
C ILE A 142 13.48 -2.42 -10.15
N THR A 143 14.29 -1.40 -9.85
CA THR A 143 15.13 -1.36 -8.65
C THR A 143 14.28 -1.42 -7.38
N HIS A 144 13.18 -0.67 -7.29
CA HIS A 144 12.28 -0.70 -6.13
C HIS A 144 11.67 -2.08 -5.91
N PHE A 145 11.23 -2.75 -6.97
CA PHE A 145 10.72 -4.11 -6.88
C PHE A 145 11.75 -5.05 -6.23
N TRP A 146 12.99 -5.03 -6.70
CA TRP A 146 14.05 -5.86 -6.12
C TRP A 146 14.36 -5.50 -4.67
N VAL A 147 14.40 -4.22 -4.33
CA VAL A 147 14.59 -3.76 -2.94
C VAL A 147 13.49 -4.29 -2.02
N TRP A 148 12.24 -4.30 -2.45
CA TRP A 148 11.14 -4.88 -1.68
C TRP A 148 11.28 -6.39 -1.48
N VAL A 149 11.75 -7.10 -2.49
CA VAL A 149 12.08 -8.53 -2.39
C VAL A 149 13.22 -8.74 -1.38
N GLU A 150 14.31 -8.00 -1.51
CA GLU A 150 15.53 -8.12 -0.71
C GLU A 150 15.35 -7.74 0.76
N THR A 151 14.40 -6.87 1.04
CA THR A 151 14.05 -6.45 2.41
C THR A 151 12.81 -7.14 2.96
N LEU A 152 12.10 -7.89 2.14
CA LEU A 152 10.78 -8.46 2.43
C LEU A 152 9.80 -7.40 2.98
N SER A 153 9.93 -6.15 2.55
CA SER A 153 9.20 -5.01 3.12
C SER A 153 8.95 -3.93 2.07
N PHE A 154 7.82 -3.24 2.18
CA PHE A 154 7.50 -2.04 1.40
C PHE A 154 7.87 -0.74 2.13
N SER A 155 8.59 -0.82 3.26
CA SER A 155 8.96 0.35 4.06
C SER A 155 9.99 1.24 3.37
N LEU A 156 10.86 0.69 2.51
CA LEU A 156 11.80 1.45 1.72
C LEU A 156 11.11 1.99 0.45
N LYS A 157 10.79 3.29 0.47
CA LYS A 157 10.02 3.93 -0.60
C LYS A 157 10.86 4.37 -1.78
N ASP A 158 12.12 4.72 -1.54
CA ASP A 158 13.09 5.09 -2.56
C ASP A 158 14.50 4.76 -2.10
N SER A 159 15.23 3.98 -2.90
CA SER A 159 16.60 3.56 -2.61
C SER A 159 17.65 4.19 -3.51
N MET A 160 17.23 4.99 -4.51
CA MET A 160 18.12 5.58 -5.51
C MET A 160 18.37 7.08 -5.30
N CYS A 161 17.61 7.73 -4.40
CA CYS A 161 17.84 9.13 -4.07
C CYS A 161 19.09 9.26 -3.20
N GLY A 162 20.06 10.05 -3.64
CA GLY A 162 21.28 10.34 -2.88
C GLY A 162 21.10 11.40 -1.78
N PHE A 163 19.99 12.14 -1.78
CA PHE A 163 19.70 13.16 -0.77
C PHE A 163 19.27 12.51 0.55
N ARG A 164 20.24 12.36 1.47
CA ARG A 164 20.07 11.56 2.70
C ARG A 164 20.82 12.14 3.88
N VAL A 165 20.25 11.95 5.09
CA VAL A 165 20.99 12.10 6.35
C VAL A 165 21.35 10.72 6.86
N TYR A 166 22.65 10.45 6.92
CA TYR A 166 23.22 9.19 7.40
C TYR A 166 23.54 9.28 8.90
N PRO A 167 23.02 8.37 9.74
CA PRO A 167 23.58 8.15 11.08
C PRO A 167 24.96 7.49 10.93
N LEU A 168 26.03 8.17 11.34
CA LEU A 168 27.39 7.72 11.04
C LEU A 168 27.75 6.38 11.68
N LYS A 169 27.36 6.16 12.93
CA LYS A 169 27.70 4.95 13.68
C LYS A 169 27.28 3.64 12.97
N PRO A 170 26.01 3.43 12.57
CA PRO A 170 25.64 2.22 11.83
C PRO A 170 26.23 2.17 10.42
N CYS A 171 26.46 3.32 9.76
CA CYS A 171 27.09 3.35 8.44
C CYS A 171 28.56 2.89 8.50
N LEU A 172 29.32 3.36 9.49
CA LEU A 172 30.72 2.92 9.68
C LEU A 172 30.80 1.43 10.01
N ALA A 173 29.99 0.94 10.94
CA ALA A 173 29.92 -0.48 11.28
C ALA A 173 29.61 -1.35 10.06
N LEU A 174 28.73 -0.86 9.16
CA LEU A 174 28.44 -1.55 7.91
C LEU A 174 29.64 -1.54 6.96
N MET A 175 30.29 -0.39 6.76
CA MET A 175 31.43 -0.24 5.85
C MET A 175 32.68 -1.00 6.33
N ASP A 176 32.81 -1.24 7.63
CA ASP A 176 33.91 -2.03 8.19
C ASP A 176 33.68 -3.54 8.08
N SER A 177 32.40 -3.96 8.05
CA SER A 177 32.03 -5.38 7.98
C SER A 177 31.75 -5.87 6.56
N HIS A 178 31.50 -4.99 5.59
CA HIS A 178 31.10 -5.35 4.23
C HIS A 178 31.70 -4.42 3.17
N ALA A 179 32.20 -5.00 2.09
CA ALA A 179 32.52 -4.24 0.90
C ALA A 179 31.24 -3.82 0.18
N LEU A 180 31.03 -2.51 0.03
CA LEU A 180 29.90 -1.92 -0.67
C LEU A 180 30.24 -1.59 -2.13
N GLY A 181 29.22 -1.42 -2.96
CA GLY A 181 29.37 -0.89 -4.30
C GLY A 181 30.02 0.49 -4.29
N GLN A 182 30.86 0.76 -5.29
CA GLN A 182 31.65 1.99 -5.33
C GLN A 182 31.08 3.07 -6.26
N ARG A 183 30.10 2.71 -7.11
CA ARG A 183 29.51 3.61 -8.10
C ARG A 183 28.03 3.87 -7.84
N MET A 184 27.20 3.77 -8.88
CA MET A 184 25.74 4.02 -8.79
C MET A 184 24.97 2.94 -8.03
N ASP A 185 25.57 1.78 -7.82
CA ASP A 185 25.05 0.68 -7.01
C ASP A 185 25.10 0.96 -5.49
N PHE A 186 25.95 1.89 -5.04
CA PHE A 186 26.14 2.22 -3.64
C PHE A 186 24.85 2.65 -2.92
N ASP A 187 24.11 3.61 -3.49
CA ASP A 187 22.96 4.22 -2.83
C ASP A 187 21.87 3.21 -2.46
N THR A 188 21.65 2.22 -3.33
CA THR A 188 20.70 1.13 -3.07
C THR A 188 21.29 0.11 -2.09
N GLU A 189 22.54 -0.30 -2.28
CA GLU A 189 23.16 -1.34 -1.46
C GLU A 189 23.28 -0.92 0.01
N ILE A 190 23.74 0.29 0.29
CA ILE A 190 23.90 0.77 1.67
C ILE A 190 22.55 0.81 2.40
N MET A 191 21.48 1.28 1.74
CA MET A 191 20.16 1.34 2.35
C MET A 191 19.60 -0.05 2.68
N VAL A 192 19.70 -1.01 1.76
CA VAL A 192 19.23 -2.38 1.98
C VAL A 192 20.01 -3.05 3.12
N ARG A 193 21.34 -2.89 3.15
CA ARG A 193 22.17 -3.51 4.19
C ARG A 193 21.99 -2.86 5.55
N LEU A 194 21.81 -1.53 5.63
CA LEU A 194 21.44 -0.86 6.88
C LEU A 194 20.09 -1.37 7.40
N TYR A 195 19.10 -1.56 6.50
CA TYR A 195 17.84 -2.17 6.87
C TYR A 195 18.02 -3.59 7.43
N TRP A 196 18.90 -4.40 6.85
CA TRP A 196 19.22 -5.74 7.38
C TRP A 196 19.89 -5.72 8.76
N GLN A 197 20.59 -4.64 9.11
CA GLN A 197 21.16 -4.44 10.45
C GLN A 197 20.16 -3.88 11.47
N GLY A 198 18.93 -3.58 11.05
CA GLY A 198 17.88 -3.04 11.90
C GLY A 198 17.76 -1.51 11.89
N THR A 199 18.60 -0.80 11.13
CA THR A 199 18.48 0.65 10.95
C THR A 199 17.17 0.95 10.19
N ARG A 200 16.31 1.77 10.78
CA ARG A 200 15.05 2.20 10.15
C ARG A 200 15.32 3.32 9.17
N SER A 201 14.52 3.39 8.11
CA SER A 201 14.55 4.50 7.15
C SER A 201 13.25 5.30 7.21
N ARG A 202 13.37 6.63 7.15
CA ARG A 202 12.24 7.56 7.08
C ARG A 202 12.37 8.39 5.80
N PHE A 203 11.23 8.76 5.21
CA PHE A 203 11.20 9.37 3.90
C PHE A 203 10.43 10.68 3.94
N LEU A 204 11.04 11.76 3.43
CA LEU A 204 10.43 13.06 3.25
C LEU A 204 10.22 13.32 1.76
N PRO A 205 9.02 13.75 1.33
CA PRO A 205 8.81 14.16 -0.06
C PRO A 205 9.73 15.33 -0.41
N THR A 206 10.51 15.22 -1.49
CA THR A 206 11.38 16.28 -1.98
C THR A 206 11.19 16.45 -3.49
N LYS A 207 11.20 17.68 -3.95
CA LYS A 207 11.11 17.97 -5.39
C LYS A 207 12.48 17.77 -6.03
N VAL A 208 12.53 17.02 -7.13
CA VAL A 208 13.74 16.84 -7.94
C VAL A 208 13.48 17.45 -9.31
N THR A 209 14.32 18.41 -9.69
CA THR A 209 14.25 19.09 -10.99
C THR A 209 15.39 18.61 -11.88
N TYR A 210 15.06 18.15 -13.08
CA TYR A 210 16.06 17.75 -14.07
C TYR A 210 16.34 18.92 -15.02
N PRO A 211 17.55 19.54 -14.96
CA PRO A 211 17.94 20.58 -15.93
C PRO A 211 18.00 19.98 -17.34
N ALA A 212 17.57 20.74 -18.34
CA ALA A 212 17.60 20.30 -19.73
C ALA A 212 19.04 19.99 -20.23
N ASP A 213 20.03 20.66 -19.66
CA ASP A 213 21.45 20.53 -20.00
C ASP A 213 22.25 19.70 -18.97
N GLY A 214 21.58 18.92 -18.13
CA GLY A 214 22.22 18.15 -17.06
C GLY A 214 23.14 17.04 -17.61
N LEU A 215 24.43 17.09 -17.26
CA LEU A 215 25.40 16.04 -17.57
C LEU A 215 25.12 14.82 -16.71
N SER A 216 24.79 13.69 -17.33
CA SER A 216 24.63 12.41 -16.65
C SER A 216 25.87 11.55 -16.86
N HIS A 217 26.54 11.17 -15.77
CA HIS A 217 27.68 10.24 -15.80
C HIS A 217 27.26 8.76 -15.72
N PHE A 218 25.98 8.45 -15.94
CA PHE A 218 25.45 7.08 -15.93
C PHE A 218 25.79 6.36 -17.25
N ASP A 219 26.60 5.29 -17.17
CA ASP A 219 26.85 4.39 -18.28
C ASP A 219 25.78 3.31 -18.32
N ALA A 220 24.89 3.39 -19.33
CA ALA A 220 23.72 2.52 -19.41
C ALA A 220 24.04 1.02 -19.44
N VAL A 221 25.20 0.60 -19.92
CA VAL A 221 25.58 -0.82 -19.98
C VAL A 221 26.33 -1.23 -18.72
N LYS A 222 27.40 -0.54 -18.38
CA LYS A 222 28.27 -0.91 -17.26
C LYS A 222 27.58 -0.75 -15.92
N ASP A 223 26.82 0.32 -15.73
CA ASP A 223 26.14 0.56 -14.46
C ASP A 223 24.95 -0.40 -14.29
N ASN A 224 24.19 -0.71 -15.35
CA ASN A 224 23.12 -1.72 -15.25
C ASN A 224 23.65 -3.12 -14.95
N ILE A 225 24.82 -3.51 -15.49
CA ILE A 225 25.45 -4.79 -15.13
C ILE A 225 25.82 -4.81 -13.62
N LYS A 226 26.42 -3.72 -13.11
CA LYS A 226 26.77 -3.61 -11.68
C LYS A 226 25.55 -3.61 -10.78
N ILE A 227 24.51 -2.86 -11.14
CA ILE A 227 23.23 -2.81 -10.42
C ILE A 227 22.58 -4.20 -10.41
N SER A 228 22.55 -4.91 -11.55
CA SER A 228 22.01 -6.27 -11.63
C SER A 228 22.80 -7.25 -10.77
N TRP A 229 24.14 -7.14 -10.76
CA TRP A 229 25.00 -7.95 -9.91
C TRP A 229 24.81 -7.63 -8.42
N MET A 230 24.65 -6.36 -8.06
CA MET A 230 24.30 -5.92 -6.71
C MET A 230 22.99 -6.58 -6.25
N HIS A 231 21.92 -6.47 -7.03
CA HIS A 231 20.64 -7.11 -6.71
C HIS A 231 20.77 -8.63 -6.57
N THR A 232 21.55 -9.27 -7.44
CA THR A 232 21.83 -10.71 -7.32
C THR A 232 22.48 -11.05 -5.97
N ARG A 233 23.53 -10.31 -5.57
CA ARG A 233 24.19 -10.50 -4.26
C ARG A 233 23.26 -10.24 -3.09
N LEU A 234 22.43 -9.19 -3.18
CA LEU A 234 21.45 -8.83 -2.14
C LEU A 234 20.36 -9.90 -2.05
N PHE A 235 19.85 -10.39 -3.16
CA PHE A 235 18.86 -11.48 -3.17
C PHE A 235 19.37 -12.73 -2.44
N PHE A 236 20.55 -13.24 -2.79
CA PHE A 236 21.12 -14.38 -2.09
C PHE A 236 21.50 -14.06 -0.64
N GLY A 237 21.94 -12.83 -0.36
CA GLY A 237 22.22 -12.36 1.00
C GLY A 237 20.97 -12.24 1.88
N MET A 238 19.79 -12.02 1.30
CA MET A 238 18.52 -11.97 2.00
C MET A 238 18.10 -13.35 2.50
N LEU A 239 18.35 -14.42 1.73
CA LEU A 239 17.84 -15.76 2.03
C LEU A 239 18.13 -16.25 3.47
N PRO A 240 19.39 -16.17 4.00
CA PRO A 240 19.66 -16.57 5.38
C PRO A 240 19.03 -15.62 6.41
N ARG A 241 18.61 -14.42 6.02
CA ARG A 241 18.03 -13.37 6.88
C ARG A 241 16.51 -13.35 6.89
N VAL A 242 15.84 -14.20 6.12
CA VAL A 242 14.37 -14.23 5.99
C VAL A 242 13.67 -14.25 7.35
N GLY A 243 14.09 -15.14 8.25
CA GLY A 243 13.49 -15.24 9.61
C GLY A 243 13.63 -13.95 10.42
N PHE A 244 14.79 -13.30 10.35
CA PHE A 244 15.04 -12.03 11.04
C PHE A 244 14.22 -10.89 10.41
N LEU A 245 14.21 -10.76 9.10
CA LEU A 245 13.48 -9.71 8.37
C LEU A 245 11.97 -9.80 8.61
N LEU A 246 11.43 -11.01 8.66
CA LEU A 246 10.01 -11.21 8.99
C LEU A 246 9.69 -10.82 10.44
N ARG A 247 10.59 -11.08 11.39
CA ARG A 247 10.44 -10.64 12.80
C ARG A 247 10.56 -9.12 12.93
N GLN A 248 11.53 -8.51 12.27
CA GLN A 248 11.73 -7.05 12.26
C GLN A 248 10.48 -6.31 11.77
N ARG A 249 9.80 -6.85 10.78
CA ARG A 249 8.53 -6.31 10.26
C ARG A 249 7.40 -6.32 11.29
N GLN A 250 7.40 -7.30 12.21
CA GLN A 250 6.38 -7.43 13.27
C GLN A 250 6.51 -6.37 14.36
N ASN A 251 7.70 -5.82 14.56
CA ASN A 251 8.00 -4.80 15.58
C ASN A 251 7.74 -3.37 15.10
N LEU A 252 7.14 -3.17 13.93
CA LEU A 252 6.63 -1.87 13.51
C LEU A 252 5.40 -1.56 14.38
N PRO A 253 5.29 -0.33 14.95
CA PRO A 253 4.13 0.04 15.75
C PRO A 253 2.85 -0.20 14.96
N ALA A 254 1.86 -0.81 15.59
CA ALA A 254 0.58 -1.22 15.03
C ALA A 254 -0.33 -0.05 14.54
N GLY A 255 0.20 1.16 14.44
CA GLY A 255 -0.51 2.40 14.12
C GLY A 255 -0.71 2.72 12.65
N GLN A 256 -0.17 1.93 11.72
CA GLN A 256 -0.48 2.10 10.29
C GLN A 256 -1.23 0.87 9.79
N HIS A 257 -2.53 0.89 9.99
CA HIS A 257 -3.45 -0.03 9.34
C HIS A 257 -3.20 0.00 7.83
N TRP A 258 -3.14 -1.16 7.17
CA TRP A 258 -2.91 -1.27 5.71
C TRP A 258 -3.88 -0.41 4.88
N SER A 259 -5.08 -0.13 5.41
CA SER A 259 -6.08 0.75 4.80
C SER A 259 -5.72 2.25 4.86
N ALA A 260 -4.75 2.65 5.70
CA ALA A 260 -4.24 4.01 5.78
C ALA A 260 -3.03 4.24 4.87
N THR A 261 -2.53 3.18 4.21
CA THR A 261 -1.51 3.33 3.18
C THR A 261 -2.21 3.85 1.94
N PRO A 262 -1.97 5.12 1.51
CA PRO A 262 -2.57 5.59 0.27
C PRO A 262 -2.12 4.64 -0.84
N GLU A 263 -3.08 4.11 -1.60
CA GLU A 263 -2.84 3.34 -2.82
C GLU A 263 -2.14 4.25 -3.85
N ARG A 264 -0.85 4.52 -3.62
CA ARG A 264 0.01 5.30 -4.51
C ARG A 264 0.52 4.51 -5.70
N GLN A 265 0.15 3.24 -5.81
CA GLN A 265 0.48 2.46 -6.99
C GLN A 265 -0.53 2.83 -8.07
N GLY A 266 -0.05 3.69 -8.96
CA GLY A 266 -0.83 4.20 -10.06
C GLY A 266 -1.40 3.07 -10.91
N LEU A 267 -2.46 3.38 -11.65
CA LEU A 267 -3.15 2.59 -12.67
C LEU A 267 -2.25 1.75 -13.58
N TRP A 268 -0.93 2.04 -13.57
CA TRP A 268 0.12 1.28 -14.25
C TRP A 268 0.21 -0.18 -13.80
N GLY A 269 0.13 -0.48 -12.50
CA GLY A 269 0.17 -1.86 -12.02
C GLY A 269 -1.02 -2.69 -12.54
N ILE A 270 -2.20 -2.10 -12.56
CA ILE A 270 -3.41 -2.72 -13.12
C ILE A 270 -3.24 -2.91 -14.64
N ARG A 271 -2.76 -1.89 -15.36
CA ARG A 271 -2.51 -2.00 -16.82
C ARG A 271 -1.45 -3.04 -17.16
N LEU A 272 -0.39 -3.16 -16.35
CA LEU A 272 0.63 -4.20 -16.52
C LEU A 272 0.03 -5.59 -16.28
N MET A 273 -0.68 -5.79 -15.19
CA MET A 273 -1.36 -7.06 -14.88
C MET A 273 -2.31 -7.46 -16.01
N MET A 274 -3.04 -6.50 -16.57
CA MET A 274 -3.93 -6.75 -17.69
C MET A 274 -3.18 -7.14 -18.98
N LYS A 275 -2.02 -6.50 -19.27
CA LYS A 275 -1.17 -6.91 -20.39
C LYS A 275 -0.63 -8.33 -20.21
N VAL A 276 -0.16 -8.64 -19.00
CA VAL A 276 0.34 -9.98 -18.65
C VAL A 276 -0.79 -11.02 -18.78
N TYR A 277 -1.99 -10.71 -18.30
CA TYR A 277 -3.16 -11.56 -18.45
C TYR A 277 -3.50 -11.82 -19.93
N ARG A 278 -3.53 -10.77 -20.76
CA ARG A 278 -3.78 -10.90 -22.22
C ARG A 278 -2.75 -11.79 -22.92
N LEU A 279 -1.48 -11.68 -22.48
CA LEU A 279 -0.37 -12.40 -23.14
C LEU A 279 -0.32 -13.88 -22.73
N LEU A 280 -0.54 -14.16 -21.44
CA LEU A 280 -0.35 -15.48 -20.85
C LEU A 280 -1.65 -16.26 -20.65
N GLY A 281 -2.79 -15.59 -20.68
CA GLY A 281 -4.10 -16.15 -20.40
C GLY A 281 -4.33 -16.52 -18.93
N TYR A 282 -5.56 -16.90 -18.60
CA TYR A 282 -6.01 -17.18 -17.22
C TYR A 282 -5.18 -18.25 -16.52
N ARG A 283 -4.89 -19.37 -17.20
CA ARG A 283 -4.22 -20.54 -16.58
C ARG A 283 -2.78 -20.21 -16.13
N ALA A 284 -2.01 -19.57 -17.01
CA ALA A 284 -0.63 -19.19 -16.70
C ALA A 284 -0.58 -18.08 -15.65
N PHE A 285 -1.47 -17.09 -15.73
CA PHE A 285 -1.54 -16.03 -14.73
C PHE A 285 -1.94 -16.57 -13.35
N ARG A 286 -2.88 -17.51 -13.28
CA ARG A 286 -3.24 -18.20 -12.04
C ARG A 286 -2.05 -18.93 -11.41
N LEU A 287 -1.17 -19.53 -12.23
CA LEU A 287 0.06 -20.16 -11.73
C LEU A 287 1.00 -19.13 -11.08
N LEU A 288 1.09 -17.92 -11.65
CA LEU A 288 1.87 -16.83 -11.09
C LEU A 288 1.31 -16.29 -9.77
N LEU A 289 0.03 -16.50 -9.47
CA LEU A 289 -0.55 -16.12 -8.17
C LEU A 289 0.05 -16.93 -7.01
N TYR A 290 0.44 -18.19 -7.22
CA TYR A 290 0.94 -19.04 -6.12
C TYR A 290 2.13 -18.42 -5.38
N PRO A 291 3.25 -18.03 -6.03
CA PRO A 291 4.36 -17.40 -5.34
C PRO A 291 4.00 -16.04 -4.73
N VAL A 292 3.14 -15.26 -5.40
CA VAL A 292 2.69 -13.96 -4.88
C VAL A 292 1.84 -14.15 -3.63
N ILE A 293 0.87 -15.03 -3.66
CA ILE A 293 0.01 -15.32 -2.51
C ILE A 293 0.80 -16.00 -1.38
N ALA A 294 1.73 -16.90 -1.71
CA ALA A 294 2.64 -17.49 -0.71
C ALA A 294 3.43 -16.42 0.03
N TYR A 295 3.96 -15.43 -0.69
CA TYR A 295 4.64 -14.28 -0.10
C TYR A 295 3.72 -13.51 0.87
N PHE A 296 2.51 -13.12 0.45
CA PHE A 296 1.56 -12.41 1.31
C PHE A 296 1.09 -13.25 2.50
N TRP A 297 0.88 -14.54 2.31
CA TRP A 297 0.51 -15.46 3.37
C TRP A 297 1.62 -15.64 4.42
N LEU A 298 2.89 -15.77 3.97
CA LEU A 298 4.05 -15.89 4.85
C LEU A 298 4.29 -14.59 5.63
N THR A 299 4.16 -13.44 4.96
CA THR A 299 4.48 -12.12 5.54
C THR A 299 3.30 -11.47 6.28
N GLY A 300 2.05 -11.83 5.96
CA GLY A 300 0.83 -11.27 6.52
C GLY A 300 0.35 -12.01 7.78
N GLN A 301 1.09 -11.96 8.89
CA GLN A 301 0.75 -12.70 10.11
C GLN A 301 -0.60 -12.30 10.71
N THR A 302 -0.90 -10.99 10.76
CA THR A 302 -2.19 -10.47 11.28
C THR A 302 -3.36 -10.99 10.44
N GLN A 303 -3.27 -10.87 9.12
CA GLN A 303 -4.28 -11.35 8.19
C GLN A 303 -4.44 -12.86 8.24
N ARG A 304 -3.33 -13.58 8.39
CA ARG A 304 -3.36 -15.05 8.55
C ARG A 304 -4.00 -15.49 9.85
N ARG A 305 -3.75 -14.77 10.96
CA ARG A 305 -4.41 -15.04 12.25
C ARG A 305 -5.92 -14.75 12.18
N ALA A 306 -6.32 -13.63 11.55
CA ALA A 306 -7.73 -13.32 11.33
C ALA A 306 -8.41 -14.40 10.48
N SER A 307 -7.79 -14.80 9.37
CA SER A 307 -8.27 -15.91 8.54
C SER A 307 -8.38 -17.22 9.33
N ALA A 308 -7.40 -17.57 10.17
CA ALA A 308 -7.42 -18.77 10.99
C ALA A 308 -8.61 -18.74 11.97
N ARG A 309 -8.79 -17.63 12.70
CA ARG A 309 -9.91 -17.44 13.65
C ARG A 309 -11.27 -17.58 12.95
N TYR A 310 -11.42 -16.95 11.79
CA TYR A 310 -12.65 -17.08 10.99
C TYR A 310 -12.92 -18.54 10.59
N LEU A 311 -11.94 -19.22 10.01
CA LEU A 311 -12.09 -20.59 9.56
C LEU A 311 -12.28 -21.58 10.72
N ASP A 312 -11.72 -21.30 11.89
CA ASP A 312 -11.99 -22.08 13.12
C ASP A 312 -13.46 -21.96 13.53
N ARG A 313 -14.03 -20.73 13.46
CA ARG A 313 -15.46 -20.52 13.74
C ARG A 313 -16.35 -21.22 12.74
N ILE A 314 -16.03 -21.16 11.45
CA ILE A 314 -16.74 -21.91 10.40
C ILE A 314 -16.80 -23.39 10.75
N ARG A 315 -15.65 -23.99 11.12
CA ARG A 315 -15.59 -25.42 11.48
C ARG A 315 -16.42 -25.73 12.72
N HIS A 316 -16.31 -24.87 13.74
CA HIS A 316 -17.05 -25.04 15.00
C HIS A 316 -18.55 -24.93 14.77
N THR A 317 -19.03 -23.90 14.07
CA THR A 317 -20.45 -23.70 13.75
C THR A 317 -20.99 -24.83 12.88
N ALA A 318 -20.24 -25.28 11.88
CA ALA A 318 -20.63 -26.41 11.05
C ALA A 318 -20.77 -27.70 11.87
N ALA A 319 -19.83 -27.99 12.79
CA ALA A 319 -19.89 -29.14 13.67
C ALA A 319 -21.09 -29.07 14.64
N GLN A 320 -21.36 -27.91 15.23
CA GLN A 320 -22.52 -27.71 16.10
C GLN A 320 -23.87 -27.93 15.40
N ARG A 321 -23.93 -27.60 14.10
CA ARG A 321 -25.15 -27.78 13.29
C ARG A 321 -25.19 -29.08 12.51
N ASN A 322 -24.24 -29.99 12.72
CA ASN A 322 -24.10 -31.24 11.97
C ASN A 322 -24.03 -31.02 10.43
N LEU A 323 -23.39 -29.91 9.99
CA LEU A 323 -23.23 -29.60 8.60
C LEU A 323 -21.87 -30.09 8.08
N THR A 324 -21.87 -30.73 6.90
CA THR A 324 -20.64 -31.09 6.22
C THR A 324 -20.16 -29.91 5.37
N LEU A 325 -18.96 -29.42 5.63
CA LEU A 325 -18.36 -28.36 4.81
C LEU A 325 -18.03 -28.88 3.41
N PRO A 326 -18.18 -28.06 2.37
CA PRO A 326 -18.02 -28.50 0.97
C PRO A 326 -16.57 -28.91 0.64
N TYR A 327 -15.59 -28.45 1.43
CA TYR A 327 -14.17 -28.80 1.26
C TYR A 327 -13.36 -28.48 2.53
N PRO A 328 -12.14 -29.06 2.69
CA PRO A 328 -11.26 -28.73 3.81
C PRO A 328 -10.89 -27.24 3.84
N THR A 329 -10.99 -26.62 5.02
CA THR A 329 -10.69 -25.22 5.23
C THR A 329 -9.20 -25.00 5.55
N GLY A 330 -8.58 -23.99 4.93
CA GLY A 330 -7.20 -23.64 5.20
C GLY A 330 -6.89 -22.18 4.86
N THR A 331 -6.04 -21.54 5.67
CA THR A 331 -5.72 -20.12 5.52
C THR A 331 -5.05 -19.79 4.19
N PHE A 332 -4.13 -20.63 3.71
CA PHE A 332 -3.51 -20.44 2.39
C PHE A 332 -4.54 -20.49 1.27
N ARG A 333 -5.48 -21.43 1.34
CA ARG A 333 -6.56 -21.54 0.36
C ARG A 333 -7.49 -20.32 0.39
N HIS A 334 -7.75 -19.76 1.58
CA HIS A 334 -8.51 -18.52 1.73
C HIS A 334 -7.82 -17.33 1.04
N PHE A 335 -6.50 -17.17 1.23
CA PHE A 335 -5.71 -16.16 0.51
C PHE A 335 -5.69 -16.40 -1.01
N MET A 336 -5.57 -17.66 -1.44
CA MET A 336 -5.62 -18.00 -2.87
C MET A 336 -6.97 -17.63 -3.49
N ARG A 337 -8.09 -17.91 -2.79
CA ARG A 337 -9.44 -17.52 -3.26
C ARG A 337 -9.58 -16.02 -3.42
N PHE A 338 -9.05 -15.24 -2.49
CA PHE A 338 -9.00 -13.78 -2.64
C PHE A 338 -8.21 -13.35 -3.88
N GLY A 339 -7.03 -13.93 -4.11
CA GLY A 339 -6.25 -13.66 -5.32
C GLY A 339 -6.97 -14.07 -6.61
N GLU A 340 -7.66 -15.21 -6.60
CA GLU A 340 -8.49 -15.67 -7.72
C GLU A 340 -9.69 -14.76 -7.98
N SER A 341 -10.32 -14.20 -6.93
CA SER A 341 -11.39 -13.21 -7.08
C SER A 341 -10.89 -11.93 -7.75
N LEU A 342 -9.71 -11.43 -7.36
CA LEU A 342 -9.09 -10.27 -8.05
C LEU A 342 -8.78 -10.58 -9.51
N LEU A 343 -8.32 -11.78 -9.82
CA LEU A 343 -8.07 -12.22 -11.19
C LEU A 343 -9.36 -12.32 -12.01
N SER A 344 -10.42 -12.87 -11.42
CA SER A 344 -11.74 -12.95 -12.06
C SER A 344 -12.29 -11.56 -12.41
N LYS A 345 -12.08 -10.57 -11.51
CA LYS A 345 -12.41 -9.16 -11.79
C LYS A 345 -11.67 -8.63 -13.01
N LEU A 346 -10.35 -8.84 -13.08
CA LEU A 346 -9.55 -8.40 -14.22
C LEU A 346 -9.98 -9.05 -15.53
N ALA A 347 -10.31 -10.34 -15.51
CA ALA A 347 -10.80 -11.09 -16.67
C ALA A 347 -12.18 -10.57 -17.13
N SER A 348 -13.08 -10.39 -16.20
CA SER A 348 -14.41 -9.82 -16.46
C SER A 348 -14.33 -8.42 -17.07
N TRP A 349 -13.39 -7.56 -16.62
CA TRP A 349 -13.17 -6.25 -17.21
C TRP A 349 -12.66 -6.28 -18.65
N GLN A 350 -12.00 -7.36 -19.03
CA GLN A 350 -11.53 -7.57 -20.41
C GLN A 350 -12.58 -8.22 -21.34
N GLY A 351 -13.75 -8.54 -20.81
CA GLY A 351 -14.82 -9.17 -21.59
C GLY A 351 -14.55 -10.65 -21.87
N ASP A 352 -13.72 -11.31 -21.05
CA ASP A 352 -13.49 -12.76 -21.17
C ASP A 352 -14.75 -13.53 -20.77
N LYS A 353 -15.48 -14.00 -21.78
CA LYS A 353 -16.76 -14.71 -21.62
C LYS A 353 -16.64 -16.02 -20.85
N THR A 354 -15.45 -16.63 -20.77
CA THR A 354 -15.26 -17.91 -20.07
C THR A 354 -15.43 -17.81 -18.55
N LEU A 355 -15.42 -16.59 -18.00
CA LEU A 355 -15.61 -16.31 -16.57
C LEU A 355 -16.89 -15.48 -16.29
N THR A 356 -17.62 -15.09 -17.33
CA THR A 356 -18.83 -14.26 -17.23
C THR A 356 -20.13 -15.06 -17.26
N ASP A 357 -20.10 -16.37 -17.44
CA ASP A 357 -21.29 -17.24 -17.38
C ASP A 357 -21.75 -17.36 -15.91
N ALA A 358 -22.35 -16.29 -15.40
CA ALA A 358 -22.94 -16.29 -14.09
C ALA A 358 -24.28 -17.04 -14.10
N VAL A 359 -24.49 -17.88 -13.10
CA VAL A 359 -25.80 -18.53 -12.86
C VAL A 359 -26.56 -17.74 -11.82
N LEU A 360 -27.72 -17.23 -12.18
CA LEU A 360 -28.65 -16.63 -11.25
C LEU A 360 -29.45 -17.76 -10.57
N VAL A 361 -29.27 -17.92 -9.25
CA VAL A 361 -29.84 -19.07 -8.53
C VAL A 361 -31.32 -18.87 -8.24
N ASN A 362 -31.75 -17.64 -7.90
CA ASN A 362 -33.14 -17.30 -7.66
C ASN A 362 -33.58 -16.23 -8.68
N PRO A 363 -33.70 -16.57 -9.98
CA PRO A 363 -33.95 -15.59 -11.03
C PRO A 363 -35.27 -14.83 -10.83
N GLU A 364 -36.30 -15.49 -10.28
CA GLU A 364 -37.62 -14.91 -10.03
C GLU A 364 -37.58 -13.72 -9.10
N VAL A 365 -36.65 -13.67 -8.13
CA VAL A 365 -36.49 -12.51 -7.24
C VAL A 365 -35.97 -11.30 -8.02
N CYS A 366 -34.90 -11.49 -8.79
CA CYS A 366 -34.34 -10.43 -9.61
C CYS A 366 -35.32 -9.97 -10.71
N GLU A 367 -35.99 -10.90 -11.36
CA GLU A 367 -36.98 -10.63 -12.43
C GLU A 367 -38.16 -9.83 -11.88
N ALA A 368 -38.65 -10.13 -10.67
CA ALA A 368 -39.70 -9.36 -10.02
C ALA A 368 -39.28 -7.91 -9.74
N HIS A 369 -38.05 -7.69 -9.23
CA HIS A 369 -37.51 -6.34 -9.04
C HIS A 369 -37.35 -5.59 -10.35
N ILE A 370 -36.87 -6.26 -11.40
CA ILE A 370 -36.73 -5.67 -12.75
C ILE A 370 -38.11 -5.31 -13.31
N ALA A 371 -39.08 -6.22 -13.23
CA ALA A 371 -40.43 -6.02 -13.75
C ALA A 371 -41.18 -4.89 -13.03
N SER A 372 -40.87 -4.65 -11.75
CA SER A 372 -41.45 -3.57 -10.97
C SER A 372 -41.08 -2.18 -11.49
N GLY A 373 -39.97 -2.04 -12.24
CA GLY A 373 -39.40 -0.77 -12.67
C GLY A 373 -38.94 0.16 -11.54
N ARG A 374 -39.01 -0.29 -10.27
CA ARG A 374 -38.61 0.47 -9.08
C ARG A 374 -37.11 0.35 -8.85
N GLY A 375 -36.48 1.44 -8.45
CA GLY A 375 -35.11 1.39 -7.96
C GLY A 375 -35.00 0.46 -6.75
N THR A 376 -33.92 -0.30 -6.66
CA THR A 376 -33.72 -1.32 -5.63
C THR A 376 -32.41 -1.10 -4.90
N LEU A 377 -32.43 -1.19 -3.57
CA LEU A 377 -31.21 -1.19 -2.76
C LEU A 377 -30.70 -2.63 -2.58
N ILE A 378 -29.44 -2.86 -2.95
CA ILE A 378 -28.74 -4.11 -2.75
C ILE A 378 -27.92 -4.00 -1.48
N LEU A 379 -28.20 -4.78 -0.46
CA LEU A 379 -27.32 -5.03 0.67
C LEU A 379 -26.38 -6.18 0.30
N ALA A 380 -25.15 -5.83 -0.03
CA ALA A 380 -24.10 -6.77 -0.36
C ALA A 380 -23.17 -7.02 0.86
N SER A 381 -22.16 -7.88 0.67
CA SER A 381 -21.13 -8.17 1.66
C SER A 381 -19.76 -8.34 0.98
N HIS A 382 -18.69 -8.45 1.78
CA HIS A 382 -17.38 -8.88 1.28
C HIS A 382 -17.30 -10.41 1.08
N LEU A 383 -18.42 -11.10 1.10
CA LEU A 383 -18.52 -12.52 0.78
C LEU A 383 -18.70 -12.67 -0.72
N GLY A 384 -17.71 -13.27 -1.36
CA GLY A 384 -17.69 -13.47 -2.81
C GLY A 384 -17.31 -12.23 -3.59
N ASP A 385 -17.84 -12.11 -4.77
CA ASP A 385 -17.50 -11.04 -5.71
C ASP A 385 -18.63 -10.01 -5.84
N ILE A 386 -18.42 -8.78 -5.36
CA ILE A 386 -19.35 -7.65 -5.55
C ILE A 386 -19.54 -7.32 -7.06
N GLU A 387 -18.62 -7.76 -7.92
CA GLU A 387 -18.77 -7.69 -9.38
C GLU A 387 -19.94 -8.55 -9.90
N SER A 388 -20.50 -9.44 -9.06
CA SER A 388 -21.78 -10.09 -9.37
C SER A 388 -22.91 -9.10 -9.64
N CYS A 389 -22.87 -7.92 -9.00
CA CYS A 389 -23.79 -6.82 -9.33
C CYS A 389 -23.67 -6.40 -10.81
N ARG A 390 -22.47 -6.43 -11.36
CA ARG A 390 -22.21 -6.10 -12.75
C ARG A 390 -22.66 -7.20 -13.71
N ALA A 391 -22.53 -8.46 -13.32
CA ALA A 391 -23.03 -9.58 -14.10
C ALA A 391 -24.55 -9.50 -14.27
N LEU A 392 -25.30 -9.05 -13.26
CA LEU A 392 -26.74 -8.77 -13.37
C LEU A 392 -27.05 -7.68 -14.40
N GLY A 393 -26.29 -6.58 -14.41
CA GLY A 393 -26.43 -5.52 -15.40
C GLY A 393 -26.11 -5.99 -16.82
N ALA A 394 -25.17 -6.95 -16.98
CA ALA A 394 -24.83 -7.54 -18.27
C ALA A 394 -25.88 -8.56 -18.76
N LEU A 395 -26.54 -9.26 -17.84
CA LEU A 395 -27.64 -10.20 -18.17
C LEU A 395 -28.91 -9.45 -18.63
N ASN A 396 -29.09 -8.22 -18.16
CA ASN A 396 -30.22 -7.37 -18.56
C ASN A 396 -29.74 -5.94 -18.78
N HIS A 397 -29.51 -5.53 -20.02
CA HIS A 397 -29.01 -4.20 -20.43
C HIS A 397 -29.86 -3.00 -19.96
N ARG A 398 -30.92 -3.24 -19.18
CA ARG A 398 -31.83 -2.21 -18.64
C ARG A 398 -31.48 -1.80 -17.20
N ILE A 399 -30.55 -2.48 -16.51
CA ILE A 399 -30.24 -2.19 -15.10
C ILE A 399 -28.93 -1.44 -14.99
N ILE A 400 -28.99 -0.23 -14.43
CA ILE A 400 -27.80 0.53 -14.02
C ILE A 400 -27.60 0.30 -12.53
N VAL A 401 -26.41 -0.22 -12.15
CA VAL A 401 -26.05 -0.46 -10.74
C VAL A 401 -25.04 0.59 -10.30
N ASN A 402 -25.34 1.28 -9.22
CA ASN A 402 -24.48 2.27 -8.57
C ASN A 402 -23.92 1.67 -7.28
N ALA A 403 -22.63 1.37 -7.23
CA ALA A 403 -21.99 0.80 -6.04
C ALA A 403 -21.35 1.91 -5.19
N LEU A 404 -21.69 1.94 -3.90
CA LEU A 404 -21.09 2.87 -2.95
C LEU A 404 -19.73 2.35 -2.50
N VAL A 405 -18.70 3.21 -2.63
CA VAL A 405 -17.34 2.90 -2.20
C VAL A 405 -16.78 4.03 -1.32
N PHE A 406 -16.09 3.64 -0.25
CA PHE A 406 -15.47 4.55 0.71
C PHE A 406 -13.97 4.71 0.44
N THR A 407 -13.58 5.05 -0.79
CA THR A 407 -12.18 5.25 -1.16
C THR A 407 -11.99 6.55 -1.93
N ASP A 408 -10.88 7.24 -1.70
CA ASP A 408 -10.53 8.48 -2.41
C ASP A 408 -10.10 8.23 -3.89
N ASN A 409 -10.07 6.98 -4.32
CA ASN A 409 -9.61 6.58 -5.65
C ASN A 409 -10.74 6.15 -6.61
N ALA A 410 -12.01 6.26 -6.20
CA ALA A 410 -13.15 5.79 -7.00
C ALA A 410 -13.24 6.48 -8.36
N GLU A 411 -12.98 7.79 -8.45
CA GLU A 411 -12.99 8.53 -9.72
C GLU A 411 -11.93 8.04 -10.70
N ARG A 412 -10.70 7.83 -10.22
CA ARG A 412 -9.59 7.31 -11.03
C ARG A 412 -9.86 5.88 -11.50
N PHE A 413 -10.44 5.07 -10.62
CA PHE A 413 -10.85 3.71 -10.95
C PHE A 413 -11.95 3.72 -12.03
N ASN A 414 -12.98 4.57 -11.87
CA ASN A 414 -14.03 4.75 -12.88
C ASN A 414 -13.48 5.19 -14.24
N GLN A 415 -12.50 6.09 -14.26
CA GLN A 415 -11.86 6.52 -15.49
C GLN A 415 -11.18 5.35 -16.21
N VAL A 416 -10.41 4.54 -15.48
CA VAL A 416 -9.76 3.34 -16.05
C VAL A 416 -10.77 2.31 -16.52
N MET A 417 -11.85 2.11 -15.75
CA MET A 417 -12.91 1.18 -16.12
C MET A 417 -13.59 1.62 -17.43
N LYS A 418 -13.87 2.91 -17.61
CA LYS A 418 -14.40 3.46 -18.86
C LYS A 418 -13.44 3.29 -20.05
N GLU A 419 -12.13 3.44 -19.84
CA GLU A 419 -11.12 3.20 -20.87
C GLU A 419 -11.05 1.71 -21.30
N ILE A 420 -11.28 0.79 -20.35
CA ILE A 420 -11.13 -0.65 -20.56
C ILE A 420 -12.41 -1.26 -21.14
N ASN A 421 -13.55 -0.88 -20.60
CA ASN A 421 -14.85 -1.38 -21.00
C ASN A 421 -15.90 -0.24 -20.97
N PRO A 422 -16.08 0.48 -22.09
CA PRO A 422 -17.06 1.56 -22.18
C PRO A 422 -18.50 1.15 -21.91
N GLN A 423 -18.78 -0.16 -21.99
CA GLN A 423 -20.13 -0.74 -21.74
C GLN A 423 -20.31 -1.21 -20.29
N ALA A 424 -19.34 -0.94 -19.40
CA ALA A 424 -19.49 -1.26 -17.98
C ALA A 424 -20.66 -0.49 -17.37
N VAL A 425 -21.67 -1.20 -16.93
CA VAL A 425 -22.96 -0.66 -16.45
C VAL A 425 -22.92 -0.34 -14.94
N VAL A 426 -21.78 -0.52 -14.25
CA VAL A 426 -21.65 -0.19 -12.81
C VAL A 426 -20.95 1.15 -12.65
N ASN A 427 -21.64 2.09 -12.01
CA ASN A 427 -21.08 3.36 -11.58
C ASN A 427 -20.62 3.25 -10.13
N LEU A 428 -19.34 3.61 -9.86
CA LEU A 428 -18.87 3.73 -8.48
C LEU A 428 -19.17 5.15 -7.98
N ILE A 429 -19.96 5.25 -6.92
CA ILE A 429 -20.23 6.50 -6.23
C ILE A 429 -19.29 6.59 -5.04
N GLN A 430 -18.37 7.55 -5.08
CA GLN A 430 -17.47 7.81 -3.97
C GLN A 430 -18.21 8.52 -2.84
N VAL A 431 -18.12 7.98 -1.64
CA VAL A 431 -18.70 8.56 -0.44
C VAL A 431 -17.61 8.76 0.59
N SER A 432 -17.21 9.99 0.85
CA SER A 432 -16.26 10.35 1.91
C SER A 432 -16.92 10.39 3.28
N LYS A 433 -18.19 10.78 3.34
CA LYS A 433 -19.06 10.79 4.53
C LYS A 433 -20.51 10.53 4.10
N MET A 434 -21.20 9.67 4.85
CA MET A 434 -22.66 9.53 4.70
C MET A 434 -23.34 10.77 5.26
N GLY A 435 -23.86 11.61 4.40
CA GLY A 435 -24.58 12.84 4.71
C GLY A 435 -25.91 12.97 3.98
N PRO A 436 -26.69 14.03 4.25
CA PRO A 436 -27.93 14.31 3.54
C PRO A 436 -27.76 14.36 2.02
N ASP A 437 -26.67 14.97 1.53
CA ASP A 437 -26.38 15.11 0.09
C ASP A 437 -26.21 13.73 -0.58
N THR A 438 -25.54 12.81 0.10
CA THR A 438 -25.41 11.42 -0.37
C THR A 438 -26.78 10.74 -0.45
N ALA A 439 -27.60 10.89 0.58
CA ALA A 439 -28.95 10.29 0.60
C ALA A 439 -29.83 10.86 -0.52
N MET A 440 -29.75 12.16 -0.79
CA MET A 440 -30.48 12.81 -1.91
C MET A 440 -30.03 12.28 -3.26
N LEU A 441 -28.72 12.17 -3.51
CA LEU A 441 -28.19 11.61 -4.75
C LEU A 441 -28.65 10.15 -4.96
N LEU A 442 -28.64 9.35 -3.91
CA LEU A 442 -29.06 7.95 -3.99
C LEU A 442 -30.58 7.83 -4.20
N GLN A 443 -31.36 8.73 -3.60
CA GLN A 443 -32.81 8.79 -3.83
C GLN A 443 -33.11 9.12 -5.30
N GLU A 444 -32.43 10.11 -5.89
CA GLU A 444 -32.55 10.44 -7.30
C GLU A 444 -32.29 9.23 -8.22
N LYS A 445 -31.23 8.45 -7.90
CA LYS A 445 -30.91 7.23 -8.65
C LYS A 445 -32.00 6.17 -8.53
N LEU A 446 -32.52 5.95 -7.32
CA LEU A 446 -33.60 4.99 -7.07
C LEU A 446 -34.92 5.45 -7.74
N ASP A 447 -35.24 6.73 -7.73
CA ASP A 447 -36.43 7.30 -8.39
C ASP A 447 -36.35 7.17 -9.92
N ALA A 448 -35.13 7.18 -10.47
CA ALA A 448 -34.87 6.88 -11.87
C ALA A 448 -34.96 5.39 -12.24
N GLY A 449 -35.27 4.51 -11.28
CA GLY A 449 -35.31 3.06 -11.46
C GLY A 449 -33.93 2.38 -11.46
N GLU A 450 -32.86 3.11 -11.11
CA GLU A 450 -31.51 2.55 -10.99
C GLU A 450 -31.33 1.79 -9.68
N TRP A 451 -30.41 0.85 -9.65
CA TRP A 451 -30.11 0.07 -8.44
C TRP A 451 -28.91 0.65 -7.70
N VAL A 452 -28.94 0.57 -6.38
CA VAL A 452 -27.87 1.05 -5.50
C VAL A 452 -27.35 -0.10 -4.66
N ALA A 453 -26.04 -0.36 -4.71
CA ALA A 453 -25.40 -1.40 -3.92
C ALA A 453 -24.55 -0.81 -2.79
N ILE A 454 -24.76 -1.31 -1.57
CA ILE A 454 -23.99 -0.95 -0.37
C ILE A 454 -23.57 -2.22 0.39
N VAL A 455 -22.39 -2.18 0.98
CA VAL A 455 -21.85 -3.29 1.78
C VAL A 455 -22.29 -3.16 3.22
N GLY A 456 -22.86 -4.23 3.80
CA GLY A 456 -23.42 -4.28 5.16
C GLY A 456 -22.54 -4.92 6.23
N ASP A 457 -21.41 -5.52 5.89
CA ASP A 457 -20.57 -6.32 6.78
C ASP A 457 -19.23 -5.67 7.19
N ARG A 458 -19.00 -4.40 6.90
CA ARG A 458 -17.74 -3.73 7.26
C ARG A 458 -17.95 -2.30 7.73
N THR A 459 -17.34 -1.97 8.86
CA THR A 459 -17.22 -0.58 9.33
C THR A 459 -16.13 0.14 8.54
N SER A 460 -16.34 1.42 8.20
CA SER A 460 -15.30 2.20 7.49
C SER A 460 -14.07 2.39 8.38
N ALA A 461 -12.87 2.22 7.82
CA ALA A 461 -11.60 2.42 8.53
C ALA A 461 -11.44 3.85 9.08
N SER A 462 -12.10 4.84 8.46
CA SER A 462 -12.08 6.24 8.88
C SER A 462 -12.84 6.52 10.19
N SER A 463 -13.80 5.70 10.59
CA SER A 463 -14.50 5.85 11.88
C SER A 463 -13.64 5.42 13.08
N HIS A 464 -12.71 4.47 12.90
CA HIS A 464 -11.78 4.05 13.94
C HIS A 464 -10.69 5.10 14.22
N GLN A 465 -10.26 5.85 13.21
CA GLN A 465 -9.18 6.85 13.36
C GLN A 465 -9.63 8.15 14.05
N ARG A 466 -10.95 8.43 14.13
CA ARG A 466 -11.47 9.70 14.67
C ARG A 466 -11.99 9.62 16.09
N GLY A 467 -11.84 8.49 16.80
CA GLY A 467 -12.39 8.34 18.15
C GLY A 467 -13.93 8.44 18.22
N GLU A 468 -14.60 8.52 17.07
CA GLU A 468 -16.05 8.37 17.00
C GLU A 468 -16.36 6.90 17.31
N HIS A 469 -17.06 6.65 18.40
CA HIS A 469 -17.58 5.31 18.71
C HIS A 469 -18.36 4.85 17.47
N ALA A 470 -17.83 3.85 16.76
CA ALA A 470 -18.49 3.30 15.58
C ALA A 470 -19.90 2.89 16.00
N ARG A 471 -20.93 3.47 15.37
CA ARG A 471 -22.32 3.09 15.63
C ARG A 471 -22.53 1.71 15.06
N VAL A 472 -22.37 0.69 15.90
CA VAL A 472 -22.48 -0.73 15.56
C VAL A 472 -23.66 -1.36 16.29
N ILE A 473 -24.17 -2.43 15.74
CA ILE A 473 -25.10 -3.36 16.35
C ILE A 473 -24.38 -4.70 16.53
N TRP A 474 -24.43 -5.25 17.71
CA TRP A 474 -23.90 -6.57 18.00
C TRP A 474 -24.92 -7.64 17.63
N SER A 475 -24.51 -8.58 16.80
CA SER A 475 -25.34 -9.70 16.35
C SER A 475 -24.53 -10.99 16.39
N ASP A 476 -25.18 -12.11 16.67
CA ASP A 476 -24.54 -13.41 16.63
C ASP A 476 -24.14 -13.77 15.20
N PHE A 477 -22.84 -14.07 15.02
CA PHE A 477 -22.28 -14.48 13.75
C PHE A 477 -21.23 -15.57 13.99
N LEU A 478 -21.45 -16.75 13.44
CA LEU A 478 -20.59 -17.93 13.62
C LEU A 478 -20.36 -18.25 15.11
N GLY A 479 -21.45 -18.22 15.89
CA GLY A 479 -21.50 -18.62 17.30
C GLY A 479 -20.89 -17.63 18.28
N LYS A 480 -20.62 -16.38 17.87
CA LYS A 480 -20.22 -15.30 18.79
C LYS A 480 -20.75 -13.95 18.33
N PRO A 481 -20.99 -13.01 19.28
CA PRO A 481 -21.35 -11.64 18.94
C PRO A 481 -20.28 -10.98 18.08
N ALA A 482 -20.71 -10.35 17.00
CA ALA A 482 -19.87 -9.57 16.07
C ALA A 482 -20.49 -8.19 15.82
N ALA A 483 -19.65 -7.20 15.52
CA ALA A 483 -20.05 -5.81 15.37
C ALA A 483 -20.38 -5.47 13.90
N PHE A 484 -21.66 -5.27 13.61
CA PHE A 484 -22.14 -4.85 12.29
C PHE A 484 -22.39 -3.35 12.25
N PRO A 485 -22.08 -2.65 11.12
CA PRO A 485 -22.32 -1.21 10.98
C PRO A 485 -23.81 -0.91 10.90
N GLN A 486 -24.27 0.14 11.60
CA GLN A 486 -25.67 0.61 11.52
C GLN A 486 -25.97 1.35 10.20
N GLY A 487 -24.97 2.00 9.62
CA GLY A 487 -25.12 2.93 8.51
C GLY A 487 -25.91 2.39 7.30
N PRO A 488 -25.56 1.21 6.76
CA PRO A 488 -26.26 0.61 5.63
C PRO A 488 -27.75 0.40 5.87
N PHE A 489 -28.13 -0.06 7.05
CA PHE A 489 -29.53 -0.33 7.41
C PHE A 489 -30.33 0.95 7.66
N ILE A 490 -29.70 1.95 8.28
CA ILE A 490 -30.32 3.28 8.47
C ILE A 490 -30.55 3.94 7.12
N LEU A 491 -29.59 3.84 6.21
CA LEU A 491 -29.72 4.36 4.84
C LEU A 491 -30.84 3.64 4.09
N ALA A 492 -30.90 2.31 4.15
CA ALA A 492 -31.95 1.51 3.53
C ALA A 492 -33.36 1.95 3.99
N ALA A 493 -33.52 2.18 5.30
CA ALA A 493 -34.78 2.66 5.85
C ALA A 493 -35.11 4.10 5.45
N ALA A 494 -34.10 4.97 5.30
CA ALA A 494 -34.28 6.36 4.87
C ALA A 494 -34.72 6.48 3.41
N LEU A 495 -34.15 5.66 2.54
CA LEU A 495 -34.43 5.66 1.09
C LEU A 495 -35.77 5.02 0.72
N ARG A 496 -36.41 4.26 1.62
CA ARG A 496 -37.74 3.63 1.44
C ARG A 496 -37.91 2.84 0.13
N ALA A 497 -36.81 2.35 -0.43
CA ALA A 497 -36.79 1.50 -1.60
C ALA A 497 -36.92 0.01 -1.21
N PRO A 498 -37.30 -0.88 -2.13
CA PRO A 498 -37.14 -2.31 -1.95
C PRO A 498 -35.68 -2.67 -1.66
N VAL A 499 -35.47 -3.59 -0.71
CA VAL A 499 -34.14 -4.04 -0.29
C VAL A 499 -33.95 -5.51 -0.64
N MET A 500 -32.91 -5.82 -1.36
CA MET A 500 -32.52 -7.16 -1.76
C MET A 500 -31.13 -7.50 -1.22
N LEU A 501 -30.94 -8.72 -0.73
CA LEU A 501 -29.60 -9.26 -0.47
C LEU A 501 -29.04 -9.88 -1.72
N MET A 502 -27.71 -9.74 -1.90
CA MET A 502 -27.04 -10.38 -3.01
C MET A 502 -25.66 -10.91 -2.60
N PHE A 503 -25.42 -12.18 -2.96
CA PHE A 503 -24.17 -12.88 -2.69
C PHE A 503 -23.66 -13.54 -3.98
N GLY A 504 -22.42 -13.26 -4.36
CA GLY A 504 -21.78 -13.85 -5.55
C GLY A 504 -20.72 -14.87 -5.15
N ILE A 505 -21.04 -16.15 -5.24
CA ILE A 505 -20.19 -17.24 -4.79
C ILE A 505 -19.68 -18.05 -5.97
N MET A 506 -18.36 -18.33 -5.99
CA MET A 506 -17.79 -19.21 -7.00
C MET A 506 -17.96 -20.68 -6.60
N GLN A 507 -18.75 -21.43 -7.34
CA GLN A 507 -18.91 -22.88 -7.23
C GLN A 507 -18.48 -23.54 -8.54
N GLN A 508 -17.66 -24.59 -8.46
CA GLN A 508 -17.21 -25.37 -9.63
C GLN A 508 -16.68 -24.51 -10.80
N ARG A 509 -16.00 -23.39 -10.49
CA ARG A 509 -15.47 -22.38 -11.44
C ARG A 509 -16.54 -21.54 -12.14
N GLN A 510 -17.76 -21.55 -11.67
CA GLN A 510 -18.86 -20.74 -12.17
C GLN A 510 -19.33 -19.79 -11.06
N LEU A 511 -19.65 -18.54 -11.42
CA LEU A 511 -20.19 -17.57 -10.50
C LEU A 511 -21.67 -17.83 -10.29
N HIS A 512 -22.07 -18.18 -9.07
CA HIS A 512 -23.46 -18.32 -8.66
C HIS A 512 -23.90 -17.07 -7.91
N ILE A 513 -24.91 -16.37 -8.44
CA ILE A 513 -25.47 -15.16 -7.84
C ILE A 513 -26.77 -15.53 -7.13
N TYR A 514 -26.77 -15.35 -5.83
CA TYR A 514 -27.94 -15.57 -4.97
C TYR A 514 -28.62 -14.23 -4.71
N CYS A 515 -29.90 -14.09 -5.04
CA CYS A 515 -30.72 -12.94 -4.79
C CYS A 515 -31.84 -13.30 -3.81
N GLU A 516 -32.04 -12.50 -2.77
CA GLU A 516 -33.09 -12.72 -1.76
C GLU A 516 -33.80 -11.42 -1.42
N ASN A 517 -35.13 -11.45 -1.34
CA ASN A 517 -35.89 -10.33 -0.81
C ASN A 517 -35.57 -10.13 0.68
N PHE A 518 -35.26 -8.90 1.06
CA PHE A 518 -34.97 -8.57 2.45
C PHE A 518 -36.06 -7.74 3.11
N ALA A 519 -36.50 -6.67 2.46
CA ALA A 519 -37.59 -5.81 2.91
C ALA A 519 -38.16 -4.99 1.76
N ASP A 520 -39.44 -4.57 1.80
CA ASP A 520 -40.05 -3.67 0.83
C ASP A 520 -41.07 -2.72 1.48
N PRO A 521 -40.65 -1.54 1.96
CA PRO A 521 -39.30 -1.10 2.32
C PRO A 521 -38.85 -1.59 3.70
N LEU A 522 -37.57 -1.37 4.06
CA LEU A 522 -37.11 -1.53 5.44
C LEU A 522 -37.67 -0.39 6.30
N ILE A 523 -38.40 -0.74 7.39
CA ILE A 523 -39.05 0.23 8.27
C ILE A 523 -38.35 0.23 9.63
N LEU A 524 -37.90 1.40 10.10
CA LEU A 524 -37.35 1.63 11.43
C LEU A 524 -38.24 2.63 12.19
N PRO A 525 -39.31 2.20 12.87
CA PRO A 525 -40.25 3.09 13.55
C PRO A 525 -39.56 3.89 14.67
N ARG A 526 -39.86 5.18 14.82
CA ARG A 526 -39.19 6.04 15.81
C ARG A 526 -39.27 5.49 17.23
N ALA A 527 -40.41 4.95 17.64
CA ALA A 527 -40.63 4.40 18.99
C ALA A 527 -39.89 3.07 19.23
N GLN A 528 -39.57 2.30 18.18
CA GLN A 528 -38.94 0.99 18.24
C GLN A 528 -37.72 0.87 17.35
N ARG A 529 -37.01 2.00 17.15
CA ARG A 529 -35.91 2.08 16.18
C ARG A 529 -34.79 1.08 16.45
N LEU A 530 -34.35 0.97 17.72
CA LEU A 530 -33.27 0.06 18.09
C LEU A 530 -33.65 -1.41 17.93
N PRO A 531 -34.82 -1.88 18.46
CA PRO A 531 -35.28 -3.26 18.24
C PRO A 531 -35.44 -3.61 16.75
N ALA A 532 -36.02 -2.72 15.94
CA ALA A 532 -36.19 -2.96 14.51
C ALA A 532 -34.85 -2.98 13.75
N LEU A 533 -33.91 -2.16 14.17
CA LEU A 533 -32.56 -2.17 13.62
C LEU A 533 -31.81 -3.45 14.03
N GLN A 534 -31.96 -3.90 15.28
CA GLN A 534 -31.39 -5.17 15.76
C GLN A 534 -31.93 -6.34 14.93
N ASP A 535 -33.27 -6.44 14.75
CA ASP A 535 -33.88 -7.48 13.91
C ASP A 535 -33.34 -7.49 12.48
N ALA A 536 -33.20 -6.32 11.86
CA ALA A 536 -32.68 -6.22 10.51
C ALA A 536 -31.21 -6.71 10.43
N VAL A 537 -30.38 -6.34 11.40
CA VAL A 537 -28.98 -6.76 11.46
C VAL A 537 -28.89 -8.27 11.73
N ASP A 538 -29.71 -8.81 12.64
CA ASP A 538 -29.72 -10.24 12.97
C ASP A 538 -30.12 -11.10 11.76
N ARG A 539 -31.14 -10.67 11.00
CA ARG A 539 -31.53 -11.34 9.76
C ARG A 539 -30.40 -11.28 8.70
N TYR A 540 -29.74 -10.15 8.55
CA TYR A 540 -28.60 -10.02 7.63
C TYR A 540 -27.42 -10.91 8.06
N ALA A 541 -27.05 -10.89 9.35
CA ALA A 541 -25.98 -11.71 9.92
C ALA A 541 -26.24 -13.21 9.71
N ALA A 542 -27.48 -13.65 9.92
CA ALA A 542 -27.90 -15.04 9.69
C ALA A 542 -27.74 -15.46 8.21
N ARG A 543 -28.06 -14.55 7.26
CA ARG A 543 -27.86 -14.84 5.83
C ARG A 543 -26.39 -14.85 5.46
N LEU A 544 -25.59 -13.90 5.96
CA LEU A 544 -24.15 -13.88 5.77
C LEU A 544 -23.49 -15.16 6.32
N GLU A 545 -23.94 -15.63 7.49
CA GLU A 545 -23.48 -16.90 8.09
C GLU A 545 -23.80 -18.09 7.20
N HIS A 546 -25.05 -18.19 6.71
CA HIS A 546 -25.46 -19.26 5.81
C HIS A 546 -24.55 -19.37 4.60
N TYR A 547 -24.28 -18.26 3.91
CA TYR A 547 -23.42 -18.24 2.72
C TYR A 547 -21.95 -18.40 3.06
N SER A 548 -21.49 -17.98 4.23
CA SER A 548 -20.14 -18.24 4.71
C SER A 548 -19.90 -19.73 4.98
N LEU A 549 -20.90 -20.46 5.46
CA LEU A 549 -20.83 -21.92 5.61
C LEU A 549 -20.87 -22.64 4.25
N LEU A 550 -21.62 -22.12 3.29
CA LEU A 550 -21.68 -22.64 1.92
C LEU A 550 -20.37 -22.44 1.15
N ALA A 551 -19.69 -21.30 1.36
CA ALA A 551 -18.43 -20.96 0.70
C ALA A 551 -17.39 -20.41 1.71
N PRO A 552 -16.79 -21.28 2.52
CA PRO A 552 -15.92 -20.90 3.65
C PRO A 552 -14.71 -20.04 3.29
N HIS A 553 -14.22 -20.09 2.05
CA HIS A 553 -13.08 -19.31 1.63
C HIS A 553 -13.46 -18.03 0.85
N ASP A 554 -14.73 -17.72 0.69
CA ASP A 554 -15.17 -16.61 -0.16
C ASP A 554 -15.51 -15.33 0.63
N TRP A 555 -15.48 -15.34 1.99
CA TRP A 555 -15.62 -14.12 2.79
C TRP A 555 -14.26 -13.45 3.00
N PHE A 556 -13.96 -12.43 2.20
CA PHE A 556 -12.65 -11.77 2.15
C PHE A 556 -12.45 -10.75 3.27
N ASN A 557 -12.62 -11.22 4.50
CA ASN A 557 -12.36 -10.47 5.71
C ASN A 557 -11.05 -10.96 6.35
N PHE A 558 -9.98 -10.13 6.27
CA PHE A 558 -8.65 -10.43 6.78
C PHE A 558 -8.28 -9.56 7.99
N TYR A 559 -9.25 -9.11 8.76
CA TYR A 559 -9.09 -8.49 10.06
C TYR A 559 -9.93 -9.24 11.12
N ASP A 560 -9.67 -8.98 12.41
CA ASP A 560 -10.42 -9.63 13.49
C ASP A 560 -11.80 -9.00 13.64
N PHE A 561 -12.81 -9.67 13.11
CA PHE A 561 -14.19 -9.19 13.07
C PHE A 561 -14.89 -9.26 14.43
N TRP A 562 -14.36 -10.08 15.35
CA TRP A 562 -14.89 -10.30 16.70
C TRP A 562 -14.12 -9.58 17.80
N GLN A 563 -13.15 -8.73 17.45
CA GLN A 563 -12.38 -7.98 18.44
C GLN A 563 -13.26 -6.96 19.15
N HIS A 564 -13.34 -7.08 20.47
CA HIS A 564 -14.07 -6.12 21.28
C HIS A 564 -13.18 -4.91 21.58
N PRO A 565 -13.69 -3.67 21.57
CA PRO A 565 -12.90 -2.49 21.94
C PRO A 565 -12.28 -2.56 23.36
N ALA A 566 -12.86 -3.37 24.26
CA ALA A 566 -12.34 -3.61 25.60
C ALA A 566 -11.09 -4.52 25.63
N ASP A 567 -10.82 -5.28 24.56
CA ASP A 567 -9.67 -6.19 24.50
C ASP A 567 -8.35 -5.44 24.22
N ASP A 568 -8.41 -4.18 23.82
CA ASP A 568 -7.25 -3.29 23.59
C ASP A 568 -6.88 -2.42 24.81
N ALA A 569 -7.59 -2.52 25.93
CA ALA A 569 -7.19 -1.87 27.17
C ALA A 569 -5.89 -2.52 27.67
N PRO A 570 -4.79 -1.76 27.94
CA PRO A 570 -3.60 -2.33 28.51
C PRO A 570 -3.98 -2.97 29.85
N GLU A 571 -3.66 -4.26 30.02
CA GLU A 571 -3.79 -4.93 31.32
C GLU A 571 -3.09 -4.07 32.36
N GLY A 572 -3.88 -3.44 33.25
CA GLY A 572 -3.37 -2.67 34.36
C GLY A 572 -2.46 -3.57 35.17
N LYS A 573 -1.19 -3.18 35.34
CA LYS A 573 -0.33 -3.80 36.34
C LYS A 573 -1.07 -3.80 37.66
N PRO A 574 -1.18 -4.90 38.37
CA PRO A 574 -1.64 -4.88 39.73
C PRO A 574 -0.61 -4.07 40.56
N ASP A 575 -1.11 -3.15 41.40
CA ASP A 575 -0.35 -2.38 42.37
C ASP A 575 0.42 -3.26 43.35
#